data_b7d6d2a9ea0a5b23af6f6e6c6fab5584
#
_entry.id   b7d6d2a9ea0a5b23af6f6e6c6fab5584
#
_cell.length_a   1.000
_cell.length_b   1.000
_cell.length_c   1.000
_cell.angle_alpha   90.00
_cell.angle_beta   90.00
_cell.angle_gamma   90.00
#
_symmetry.space_group_name_H-M   'P 1'
#
loop_
_entity.id
_entity.type
_entity.pdbx_description
1 polymer ?
#
loop_
_entity_poly.entity_id
_entity_poly.type
_entity_poly.pdbx_seq_one_letter_code
_entity_poly.pdbx_strand_id
1 'polypeptide(L)'
;ILSDMTEYAADHGLIPENTNVDRELLDTKIMGILTPAPSVVRAKFTDLYVKNPKKATDFYYQFSQDTNYIRKDRVARDKKWKADTQYGKIDNTINLSKPEKDPRDIARAATQAKNDYPKCLLCAENEGYAGTLSHPARQNHRIIPLKLDGQDNYILYSPYEYINETCIVFNAIHS
;
A
#
# COMPACT_ATOMS: atom_id res chain seq x y z
N ILE A 1 -7.17 17.01 -5.50
CA ILE A 1 -7.31 16.50 -6.89
C ILE A 1 -7.75 15.03 -6.88
N LEU A 2 -6.96 14.07 -6.34
CA LEU A 2 -7.35 12.65 -6.38
C LEU A 2 -8.65 12.38 -5.60
N SER A 3 -8.80 12.97 -4.42
CA SER A 3 -10.03 12.92 -3.63
C SER A 3 -11.22 13.48 -4.41
N ASP A 4 -11.06 14.62 -5.07
CA ASP A 4 -12.10 15.27 -5.85
C ASP A 4 -12.50 14.43 -7.07
N MET A 5 -11.52 13.75 -7.70
CA MET A 5 -11.78 12.81 -8.79
C MET A 5 -12.60 11.59 -8.34
N THR A 6 -12.29 11.04 -7.16
CA THR A 6 -13.04 9.91 -6.60
C THR A 6 -14.44 10.33 -6.14
N GLU A 7 -14.59 11.54 -5.62
CA GLU A 7 -15.88 12.12 -5.27
C GLU A 7 -16.74 12.39 -6.52
N TYR A 8 -16.17 13.03 -7.53
CA TYR A 8 -16.83 13.21 -8.84
C TYR A 8 -17.32 11.87 -9.41
N ALA A 9 -16.48 10.83 -9.36
CA ALA A 9 -16.86 9.51 -9.85
C ALA A 9 -18.04 8.90 -9.06
N ALA A 10 -18.10 9.13 -7.75
CA ALA A 10 -19.20 8.70 -6.92
C ALA A 10 -20.51 9.43 -7.29
N ASP A 11 -20.44 10.75 -7.42
CA ASP A 11 -21.60 11.60 -7.74
C ASP A 11 -22.18 11.34 -9.13
N HIS A 12 -21.35 10.85 -10.06
CA HIS A 12 -21.75 10.54 -11.43
C HIS A 12 -21.99 9.04 -11.69
N GLY A 13 -22.03 8.21 -10.63
CA GLY A 13 -22.31 6.78 -10.75
C GLY A 13 -21.23 5.97 -11.48
N LEU A 14 -19.99 6.47 -11.51
CA LEU A 14 -18.86 5.78 -12.14
C LEU A 14 -18.21 4.71 -11.24
N ILE A 15 -18.60 4.67 -9.97
CA ILE A 15 -18.28 3.61 -9.02
C ILE A 15 -19.57 3.01 -8.46
N PRO A 16 -19.60 1.67 -8.18
CA PRO A 16 -20.86 0.95 -7.94
C PRO A 16 -21.63 1.42 -6.70
N GLU A 17 -20.99 1.36 -5.51
CA GLU A 17 -21.67 1.54 -4.21
C GLU A 17 -21.06 2.68 -3.38
N ASN A 18 -20.07 3.36 -3.91
CA ASN A 18 -19.35 4.44 -3.23
C ASN A 18 -18.81 4.02 -1.84
N THR A 19 -18.41 2.75 -1.70
CA THR A 19 -17.75 2.26 -0.50
C THR A 19 -16.29 2.69 -0.46
N ASN A 20 -15.63 2.51 0.69
CA ASN A 20 -14.18 2.75 0.78
C ASN A 20 -13.38 1.88 -0.20
N VAL A 21 -13.82 0.64 -0.43
CA VAL A 21 -13.15 -0.27 -1.37
C VAL A 21 -13.33 0.21 -2.81
N ASP A 22 -14.53 0.61 -3.21
CA ASP A 22 -14.79 1.14 -4.56
C ASP A 22 -13.92 2.38 -4.84
N ARG A 23 -13.83 3.31 -3.87
CA ARG A 23 -12.97 4.49 -3.95
C ARG A 23 -11.48 4.11 -4.04
N GLU A 24 -11.03 3.11 -3.27
CA GLU A 24 -9.66 2.62 -3.30
C GLU A 24 -9.31 1.96 -4.64
N LEU A 25 -10.20 1.19 -5.22
CA LEU A 25 -9.99 0.58 -6.52
C LEU A 25 -9.83 1.63 -7.62
N LEU A 26 -10.66 2.67 -7.61
CA LEU A 26 -10.56 3.78 -8.56
C LEU A 26 -9.28 4.60 -8.35
N ASP A 27 -9.02 5.02 -7.12
CA ASP A 27 -7.81 5.76 -6.72
C ASP A 27 -6.54 5.03 -7.18
N THR A 28 -6.45 3.75 -6.84
CA THR A 28 -5.29 2.94 -7.21
C THR A 28 -5.16 2.76 -8.72
N LYS A 29 -6.28 2.68 -9.45
CA LYS A 29 -6.28 2.62 -10.91
C LYS A 29 -5.77 3.92 -11.54
N ILE A 30 -6.21 5.08 -11.04
CA ILE A 30 -5.75 6.39 -11.51
C ILE A 30 -4.25 6.53 -11.25
N MET A 31 -3.83 6.27 -10.01
CA MET A 31 -2.41 6.37 -9.63
C MET A 31 -1.56 5.35 -10.37
N GLY A 32 -2.08 4.16 -10.66
CA GLY A 32 -1.40 3.12 -11.42
C GLY A 32 -1.00 3.57 -12.84
N ILE A 33 -1.82 4.40 -13.48
CA ILE A 33 -1.51 4.97 -14.80
C ILE A 33 -0.30 5.92 -14.73
N LEU A 34 -0.16 6.63 -13.61
CA LEU A 34 0.92 7.59 -13.39
C LEU A 34 2.19 6.95 -12.80
N THR A 35 2.07 5.74 -12.26
CA THR A 35 3.17 5.05 -11.58
C THR A 35 4.12 4.41 -12.59
N PRO A 36 5.43 4.74 -12.57
CA PRO A 36 6.41 4.14 -13.46
C PRO A 36 6.45 2.61 -13.37
N ALA A 37 6.88 1.98 -14.46
CA ALA A 37 7.03 0.52 -14.50
C ALA A 37 7.96 0.00 -13.39
N PRO A 38 7.76 -1.24 -12.90
CA PRO A 38 8.62 -1.83 -11.86
C PRO A 38 10.11 -1.78 -12.18
N SER A 39 10.49 -2.04 -13.42
CA SER A 39 11.89 -1.99 -13.87
C SER A 39 12.52 -0.60 -13.71
N VAL A 40 11.77 0.45 -14.00
CA VAL A 40 12.24 1.85 -13.87
C VAL A 40 12.51 2.20 -12.41
N VAL A 41 11.58 1.85 -11.53
CA VAL A 41 11.71 2.13 -10.09
C VAL A 41 12.86 1.34 -9.47
N ARG A 42 12.97 0.05 -9.81
CA ARG A 42 14.05 -0.83 -9.34
C ARG A 42 15.42 -0.35 -9.82
N ALA A 43 15.55 0.01 -11.10
CA ALA A 43 16.80 0.56 -11.62
C ALA A 43 17.22 1.83 -10.88
N LYS A 44 16.30 2.77 -10.71
CA LYS A 44 16.57 4.01 -9.96
C LYS A 44 16.96 3.75 -8.49
N PHE A 45 16.27 2.81 -7.85
CA PHE A 45 16.63 2.42 -6.48
C PHE A 45 18.05 1.85 -6.42
N THR A 46 18.38 0.92 -7.33
CA THR A 46 19.71 0.30 -7.38
C THR A 46 20.81 1.32 -7.63
N ASP A 47 20.63 2.23 -8.58
CA ASP A 47 21.59 3.30 -8.87
C ASP A 47 21.84 4.22 -7.67
N LEU A 48 20.80 4.51 -6.92
CA LEU A 48 20.91 5.30 -5.68
C LEU A 48 21.58 4.48 -4.58
N TYR A 49 21.23 3.20 -4.45
CA TYR A 49 21.72 2.33 -3.39
C TYR A 49 23.23 2.13 -3.46
N VAL A 50 23.78 1.92 -4.66
CA VAL A 50 25.24 1.81 -4.88
C VAL A 50 25.98 3.05 -4.43
N LYS A 51 25.38 4.24 -4.60
CA LYS A 51 25.99 5.52 -4.26
C LYS A 51 25.77 5.88 -2.78
N ASN A 52 24.59 5.67 -2.27
CA ASN A 52 24.18 6.01 -0.91
C ASN A 52 22.88 5.26 -0.55
N PRO A 53 22.97 4.19 0.26
CA PRO A 53 21.79 3.41 0.65
C PRO A 53 20.66 4.23 1.28
N LYS A 54 21.00 5.24 2.11
CA LYS A 54 19.99 6.11 2.70
C LYS A 54 19.20 6.88 1.64
N LYS A 55 19.87 7.42 0.61
CA LYS A 55 19.17 8.10 -0.49
C LYS A 55 18.25 7.16 -1.27
N ALA A 56 18.59 5.89 -1.38
CA ALA A 56 17.73 4.90 -2.03
C ALA A 56 16.46 4.63 -1.23
N THR A 57 16.58 4.46 0.10
CA THR A 57 15.41 4.26 0.98
C THR A 57 14.57 5.53 1.07
N ASP A 58 15.18 6.70 1.19
CA ASP A 58 14.48 8.01 1.17
C ASP A 58 13.67 8.18 -0.14
N PHE A 59 14.30 7.87 -1.29
CA PHE A 59 13.62 7.90 -2.58
C PHE A 59 12.42 6.94 -2.61
N TYR A 60 12.61 5.69 -2.16
CA TYR A 60 11.56 4.69 -2.24
C TYR A 60 10.40 4.99 -1.26
N TYR A 61 10.71 5.54 -0.10
CA TYR A 61 9.70 6.02 0.84
C TYR A 61 8.88 7.17 0.24
N GLN A 62 9.56 8.20 -0.29
CA GLN A 62 8.90 9.32 -0.95
C GLN A 62 8.07 8.85 -2.16
N PHE A 63 8.62 7.98 -2.99
CA PHE A 63 7.91 7.37 -4.12
C PHE A 63 6.62 6.66 -3.67
N SER A 64 6.69 5.88 -2.59
CA SER A 64 5.51 5.18 -2.05
C SER A 64 4.43 6.14 -1.53
N GLN A 65 4.83 7.33 -1.09
CA GLN A 65 3.90 8.40 -0.72
C GLN A 65 3.33 9.11 -1.96
N ASP A 66 4.16 9.45 -2.93
CA ASP A 66 3.77 10.19 -4.14
C ASP A 66 2.82 9.38 -5.03
N THR A 67 2.97 8.07 -5.03
CA THR A 67 2.04 7.15 -5.71
C THR A 67 0.77 6.85 -4.90
N ASN A 68 0.59 7.49 -3.76
CA ASN A 68 -0.51 7.24 -2.83
C ASN A 68 -0.62 5.76 -2.36
N TYR A 69 0.49 5.01 -2.46
CA TYR A 69 0.55 3.67 -1.86
C TYR A 69 0.57 3.78 -0.34
N ILE A 70 1.44 4.62 0.22
CA ILE A 70 1.33 5.07 1.60
C ILE A 70 0.27 6.17 1.64
N ARG A 71 -0.85 5.89 2.31
CA ARG A 71 -2.02 6.76 2.34
C ARG A 71 -1.87 7.85 3.38
N LYS A 72 -1.04 8.86 3.09
CA LYS A 72 -0.67 9.95 4.01
C LYS A 72 -1.88 10.63 4.67
N ASP A 73 -2.91 10.95 3.88
CA ASP A 73 -4.11 11.62 4.39
C ASP A 73 -4.88 10.76 5.39
N ARG A 74 -4.79 9.43 5.28
CA ARG A 74 -5.37 8.52 6.25
C ARG A 74 -4.47 8.36 7.47
N VAL A 75 -3.16 8.18 7.26
CA VAL A 75 -2.16 8.08 8.34
C VAL A 75 -2.17 9.33 9.22
N ALA A 76 -2.40 10.51 8.64
CA ALA A 76 -2.53 11.76 9.37
C ALA A 76 -3.72 11.81 10.35
N ARG A 77 -4.69 10.90 10.21
CA ARG A 77 -5.84 10.78 11.14
C ARG A 77 -5.51 9.95 12.37
N ASP A 78 -4.44 9.18 12.34
CA ASP A 78 -4.03 8.33 13.47
C ASP A 78 -3.75 9.19 14.69
N LYS A 79 -4.26 8.75 15.83
CA LYS A 79 -4.02 9.42 17.11
C LYS A 79 -2.82 8.78 17.78
N LYS A 80 -1.79 9.60 18.06
CA LYS A 80 -0.53 9.14 18.67
C LYS A 80 -0.26 9.93 19.93
N TRP A 81 0.09 9.25 21.03
CA TRP A 81 0.49 9.87 22.29
C TRP A 81 1.41 8.97 23.09
N LYS A 82 2.13 9.57 24.05
CA LYS A 82 2.96 8.82 25.01
C LYS A 82 2.25 8.74 26.34
N ALA A 83 2.25 7.56 26.96
CA ALA A 83 1.76 7.34 28.31
C ALA A 83 2.94 6.97 29.22
N ASP A 84 2.97 7.58 30.42
CA ASP A 84 3.92 7.21 31.46
C ASP A 84 3.43 5.93 32.17
N THR A 85 4.34 4.97 32.33
CA THR A 85 4.08 3.70 33.02
C THR A 85 5.22 3.40 33.99
N GLN A 86 5.03 2.41 34.84
CA GLN A 86 6.10 1.92 35.74
C GLN A 86 7.33 1.36 34.99
N TYR A 87 7.18 1.07 33.69
CA TYR A 87 8.27 0.57 32.83
C TYR A 87 8.87 1.66 31.92
N GLY A 88 8.47 2.91 32.11
CA GLY A 88 8.86 4.05 31.26
C GLY A 88 7.73 4.53 30.36
N LYS A 89 8.11 5.35 29.34
CA LYS A 89 7.14 5.92 28.39
C LYS A 89 6.81 4.92 27.29
N ILE A 90 5.53 4.66 27.08
CA ILE A 90 5.01 3.80 26.03
C ILE A 90 4.34 4.64 24.96
N ASP A 91 4.67 4.40 23.70
CA ASP A 91 3.98 5.01 22.56
C ASP A 91 2.64 4.29 22.31
N ASN A 92 1.58 5.07 22.25
CA ASN A 92 0.24 4.58 21.98
C ASN A 92 -0.23 5.13 20.64
N THR A 93 -0.92 4.29 19.85
CA THR A 93 -1.51 4.69 18.58
C THR A 93 -2.91 4.10 18.45
N ILE A 94 -3.88 4.95 18.08
CA ILE A 94 -5.15 4.50 17.53
C ILE A 94 -5.01 4.59 16.02
N ASN A 95 -4.94 3.44 15.35
CA ASN A 95 -4.83 3.36 13.91
C ASN A 95 -6.20 3.58 13.27
N LEU A 96 -6.42 4.79 12.76
CA LEU A 96 -7.63 5.19 12.01
C LEU A 96 -7.40 5.15 10.50
N SER A 97 -6.17 4.90 10.06
CA SER A 97 -5.79 4.84 8.65
C SER A 97 -6.25 3.57 7.95
N LYS A 98 -6.33 2.45 8.70
CA LYS A 98 -6.81 1.18 8.17
C LYS A 98 -8.34 1.18 8.14
N PRO A 99 -8.99 1.10 6.96
CA PRO A 99 -10.44 1.10 6.87
C PRO A 99 -11.03 -0.19 7.47
N GLU A 100 -12.15 -0.06 8.13
CA GLU A 100 -12.99 -1.19 8.50
C GLU A 100 -13.68 -1.78 7.26
N LYS A 101 -13.99 -3.08 7.32
CA LYS A 101 -14.71 -3.74 6.23
C LYS A 101 -16.17 -3.32 6.25
N ASP A 102 -16.66 -2.82 5.11
CA ASP A 102 -18.05 -2.50 4.90
C ASP A 102 -18.85 -3.82 4.71
N PRO A 103 -19.96 -4.04 5.43
CA PRO A 103 -20.82 -5.20 5.24
C PRO A 103 -21.31 -5.38 3.80
N ARG A 104 -21.55 -4.28 3.07
CA ARG A 104 -21.93 -4.31 1.65
C ARG A 104 -20.84 -4.92 0.79
N ASP A 105 -19.58 -4.55 1.03
CA ASP A 105 -18.43 -5.11 0.30
C ASP A 105 -18.25 -6.60 0.62
N ILE A 106 -18.50 -7.02 1.85
CA ILE A 106 -18.45 -8.45 2.22
C ILE A 106 -19.51 -9.24 1.45
N ALA A 107 -20.74 -8.73 1.38
CA ALA A 107 -21.83 -9.38 0.66
C ALA A 107 -21.54 -9.44 -0.86
N ARG A 108 -21.07 -8.36 -1.46
CA ARG A 108 -20.69 -8.30 -2.89
C ARG A 108 -19.52 -9.23 -3.19
N ALA A 109 -18.52 -9.29 -2.31
CA ALA A 109 -17.35 -10.16 -2.49
C ALA A 109 -17.74 -11.65 -2.48
N ALA A 110 -18.76 -12.04 -1.74
CA ALA A 110 -19.24 -13.43 -1.69
C ALA A 110 -19.80 -13.91 -3.04
N THR A 111 -20.30 -13.02 -3.88
CA THR A 111 -20.85 -13.32 -5.21
C THR A 111 -19.85 -13.08 -6.35
N GLN A 112 -18.68 -12.55 -6.05
CA GLN A 112 -17.65 -12.24 -7.05
C GLN A 112 -16.94 -13.52 -7.52
N ALA A 113 -16.63 -13.60 -8.80
CA ALA A 113 -15.83 -14.69 -9.35
C ALA A 113 -14.47 -14.78 -8.66
N LYS A 114 -14.01 -15.99 -8.41
CA LYS A 114 -12.66 -16.23 -7.89
C LYS A 114 -11.62 -15.78 -8.92
N ASN A 115 -10.52 -15.22 -8.46
CA ASN A 115 -9.38 -14.90 -9.28
C ASN A 115 -8.22 -15.88 -9.01
N ASP A 116 -7.27 -15.95 -9.93
CA ASP A 116 -6.12 -16.85 -9.86
C ASP A 116 -4.89 -16.22 -9.18
N TYR A 117 -5.04 -14.99 -8.67
CA TYR A 117 -3.95 -14.33 -7.94
C TYR A 117 -3.72 -14.96 -6.57
N PRO A 118 -2.47 -14.99 -6.09
CA PRO A 118 -2.15 -15.50 -4.77
C PRO A 118 -2.96 -14.81 -3.67
N LYS A 119 -3.49 -15.58 -2.74
CA LYS A 119 -4.23 -15.05 -1.58
C LYS A 119 -3.34 -14.24 -0.64
N CYS A 120 -2.05 -14.54 -0.60
CA CYS A 120 -1.08 -13.79 0.19
C CYS A 120 -0.83 -12.42 -0.44
N LEU A 121 -1.06 -11.36 0.32
CA LEU A 121 -0.91 -9.98 -0.14
C LEU A 121 0.54 -9.58 -0.43
N LEU A 122 1.51 -10.37 0.03
CA LEU A 122 2.94 -10.11 -0.14
C LEU A 122 3.54 -10.81 -1.36
N CYS A 123 2.80 -11.72 -2.01
CA CYS A 123 3.32 -12.38 -3.22
C CYS A 123 3.66 -11.36 -4.31
N ALA A 124 4.83 -11.56 -4.95
CA ALA A 124 5.35 -10.64 -5.96
C ALA A 124 4.40 -10.48 -7.17
N GLU A 125 3.62 -11.51 -7.48
CA GLU A 125 2.62 -11.53 -8.54
C GLU A 125 1.51 -10.51 -8.33
N ASN A 126 1.30 -10.06 -7.09
CA ASN A 126 0.33 -9.02 -6.79
C ASN A 126 0.83 -7.60 -7.15
N GLU A 127 2.10 -7.41 -7.48
CA GLU A 127 2.59 -6.11 -7.96
C GLU A 127 1.87 -5.73 -9.27
N GLY A 128 1.20 -4.58 -9.27
CA GLY A 128 0.40 -4.13 -10.41
C GLY A 128 -1.01 -4.70 -10.50
N TYR A 129 -1.43 -5.53 -9.55
CA TYR A 129 -2.76 -6.14 -9.55
C TYR A 129 -3.88 -5.08 -9.44
N ALA A 130 -4.91 -5.24 -10.26
CA ALA A 130 -6.04 -4.29 -10.30
C ALA A 130 -6.94 -4.30 -9.06
N GLY A 131 -6.87 -5.37 -8.28
CA GLY A 131 -7.69 -5.52 -7.08
C GLY A 131 -9.10 -6.07 -7.33
N THR A 132 -9.75 -6.43 -6.25
CA THR A 132 -11.15 -6.85 -6.18
C THR A 132 -11.74 -6.39 -4.83
N LEU A 133 -13.02 -6.65 -4.59
CA LEU A 133 -13.65 -6.34 -3.31
C LEU A 133 -13.01 -7.07 -2.11
N SER A 134 -12.42 -8.23 -2.35
CA SER A 134 -11.79 -9.06 -1.31
C SER A 134 -10.27 -9.03 -1.31
N HIS A 135 -9.65 -8.45 -2.35
CA HIS A 135 -8.20 -8.41 -2.50
C HIS A 135 -7.75 -7.02 -2.96
N PRO A 136 -6.86 -6.34 -2.21
CA PRO A 136 -6.53 -4.95 -2.46
C PRO A 136 -5.82 -4.74 -3.80
N ALA A 137 -6.13 -3.62 -4.44
CA ALA A 137 -5.43 -3.17 -5.63
C ALA A 137 -3.97 -2.80 -5.33
N ARG A 138 -3.07 -3.06 -6.28
CA ARG A 138 -1.62 -2.85 -6.19
C ARG A 138 -1.04 -2.15 -7.43
N GLN A 139 -1.86 -1.47 -8.23
CA GLN A 139 -1.42 -0.85 -9.47
C GLN A 139 -0.41 0.29 -9.25
N ASN A 140 -0.52 0.99 -8.13
CA ASN A 140 0.39 2.06 -7.70
C ASN A 140 1.52 1.58 -6.78
N HIS A 141 1.65 0.28 -6.57
CA HIS A 141 2.64 -0.31 -5.69
C HIS A 141 3.80 -0.89 -6.50
N ARG A 142 5.03 -0.71 -5.98
CA ARG A 142 6.25 -1.34 -6.49
C ARG A 142 7.01 -1.95 -5.32
N ILE A 143 7.56 -3.13 -5.53
CA ILE A 143 8.41 -3.82 -4.55
C ILE A 143 9.86 -3.75 -4.98
N ILE A 144 10.77 -3.66 -4.03
CA ILE A 144 12.21 -3.63 -4.29
C ILE A 144 12.81 -4.99 -3.95
N PRO A 145 13.46 -5.67 -4.90
CA PRO A 145 14.18 -6.89 -4.61
C PRO A 145 15.43 -6.58 -3.79
N LEU A 146 15.72 -7.45 -2.83
CA LEU A 146 16.96 -7.39 -2.07
C LEU A 146 17.47 -8.79 -1.76
N LYS A 147 18.78 -8.93 -1.59
CA LYS A 147 19.42 -10.18 -1.27
C LYS A 147 19.89 -10.15 0.17
N LEU A 148 19.37 -11.07 0.99
CA LEU A 148 19.75 -11.21 2.39
C LEU A 148 20.27 -12.64 2.61
N ASP A 149 21.48 -12.74 3.10
CA ASP A 149 22.14 -14.03 3.37
C ASP A 149 22.04 -15.03 2.19
N GLY A 150 22.27 -14.51 0.97
CA GLY A 150 22.18 -15.28 -0.27
C GLY A 150 20.77 -15.61 -0.76
N GLN A 151 19.73 -15.30 0.01
CA GLN A 151 18.35 -15.54 -0.34
C GLN A 151 17.71 -14.31 -1.02
N ASP A 152 16.82 -14.58 -1.97
CA ASP A 152 16.04 -13.54 -2.63
C ASP A 152 14.85 -13.13 -1.74
N ASN A 153 14.78 -11.84 -1.47
CA ASN A 153 13.75 -11.22 -0.67
C ASN A 153 13.21 -9.98 -1.38
N TYR A 154 12.14 -9.44 -0.85
CA TYR A 154 11.59 -8.16 -1.26
C TYR A 154 11.38 -7.27 -0.04
N ILE A 155 11.39 -5.96 -0.28
CA ILE A 155 10.98 -4.96 0.70
C ILE A 155 9.86 -4.10 0.12
N LEU A 156 8.92 -3.76 0.99
CA LEU A 156 7.87 -2.76 0.74
C LEU A 156 7.58 -1.96 2.01
N TYR A 157 7.05 -0.75 1.86
CA TYR A 157 6.52 0.00 2.99
C TYR A 157 5.08 -0.42 3.32
N SER A 158 4.67 -0.25 4.58
CA SER A 158 3.28 -0.45 4.97
C SER A 158 2.40 0.67 4.42
N PRO A 159 1.26 0.36 3.78
CA PRO A 159 0.35 1.40 3.28
C PRO A 159 -0.38 2.17 4.40
N TYR A 160 -0.41 1.61 5.60
CA TYR A 160 -1.07 2.16 6.81
C TYR A 160 -0.08 2.17 7.97
N GLU A 161 0.96 2.97 7.84
CA GLU A 161 2.03 3.02 8.82
C GLU A 161 1.61 3.76 10.09
N TYR A 162 1.63 3.06 11.21
CA TYR A 162 1.46 3.66 12.53
C TYR A 162 2.79 4.15 13.14
N ILE A 163 3.90 3.63 12.68
CA ILE A 163 5.26 4.16 12.90
C ILE A 163 5.81 4.54 11.54
N ASN A 164 6.38 5.73 11.44
CA ASN A 164 6.92 6.25 10.18
C ASN A 164 7.98 5.29 9.60
N GLU A 165 7.98 5.14 8.28
CA GLU A 165 8.92 4.29 7.54
C GLU A 165 8.84 2.81 7.90
N THR A 166 7.70 2.35 8.45
CA THR A 166 7.49 0.92 8.70
C THR A 166 7.56 0.14 7.38
N CYS A 167 8.56 -0.74 7.28
CA CYS A 167 8.73 -1.61 6.12
C CYS A 167 8.50 -3.08 6.47
N ILE A 168 8.20 -3.87 5.45
CA ILE A 168 8.04 -5.31 5.51
C ILE A 168 9.10 -5.91 4.60
N VAL A 169 9.92 -6.80 5.16
CA VAL A 169 10.85 -7.63 4.39
C VAL A 169 10.29 -9.05 4.36
N PHE A 170 10.22 -9.64 3.19
CA PHE A 170 9.64 -10.97 3.01
C PHE A 170 10.40 -11.77 1.96
N ASN A 171 10.39 -13.10 2.11
CA ASN A 171 11.06 -14.00 1.18
C ASN A 171 10.34 -14.01 -0.17
N ALA A 172 11.10 -14.12 -1.27
CA ALA A 172 10.56 -14.21 -2.62
C ALA A 172 9.81 -15.53 -2.88
N ILE A 173 10.16 -16.56 -2.12
CA ILE A 173 9.52 -17.88 -2.22
C ILE A 173 8.44 -17.97 -1.14
N HIS A 174 7.22 -18.22 -1.58
CA HIS A 174 6.10 -18.51 -0.69
C HIS A 174 6.18 -19.97 -0.23
N SER A 175 6.24 -20.19 1.07
CA SER A 175 6.23 -21.53 1.68
C SER A 175 4.84 -21.95 2.12
#